data_65009e1bb28ff431f1f26afa140877de
#
_entry.id   65009e1bb28ff431f1f26afa140877de
#
_cell.length_a   1.000
_cell.length_b   1.000
_cell.length_c   1.000
_cell.angle_alpha   90.00
_cell.angle_beta   90.00
_cell.angle_gamma   90.00
#
_symmetry.space_group_name_H-M   'P 1'
#
loop_
_entity.id
_entity.type
_entity.pdbx_description
1 polymer ?
#
loop_
_entity_poly.entity_id
_entity_poly.type
_entity_poly.pdbx_seq_one_letter_code
_entity_poly.pdbx_strand_id
1 'polypeptide(L)'
;MTLRRDPITGRWIVNTEQAEQPEKAQALKEAETCPFCGGSEALTPREIFALRPKDSKPDSPGWEVRVVPSFSPALRIEGELNRRAELMYDLMNAVGAHEIVIETPGHVANLADLELTQIEKVVKTYILRVADLKKDERFRSVVVFKNYGGDVVRHSHSQIIATPVTPKNLKEELNGSKDYYGYKERCIYCDIIKQEMQQSKRVVFENESFLGIAPFASRFPYEVWLLPKKHSFAFETITEKELPFLAVAFKTILKKLQKLLNDPPYSFVLHSSPNLREKSGYWQTIKYDYHWHFEIMPQAIESSGFEWGTGFYLNPTTPEEVATQLRQEEVTF
;
A
#
# COMPACT_ATOMS: atom_id res chain seq x y z
N MET A 1 0.96 23.77 -4.76
CA MET A 1 1.06 22.39 -5.27
C MET A 1 0.04 22.17 -6.38
N THR A 2 0.44 21.56 -7.51
CA THR A 2 -0.43 21.27 -8.65
C THR A 2 -0.23 19.85 -9.14
N LEU A 3 -1.29 19.26 -9.68
CA LEU A 3 -1.26 18.03 -10.47
C LEU A 3 -1.28 18.42 -11.94
N ARG A 4 -0.31 17.92 -12.71
CA ARG A 4 -0.19 18.11 -14.15
C ARG A 4 -0.26 16.79 -14.88
N ARG A 5 -1.02 16.73 -15.95
CA ARG A 5 -1.18 15.52 -16.75
C ARG A 5 -0.28 15.55 -17.97
N ASP A 6 0.51 14.50 -18.13
CA ASP A 6 1.22 14.25 -19.39
C ASP A 6 0.19 13.89 -20.48
N PRO A 7 0.13 14.66 -21.59
CA PRO A 7 -0.88 14.44 -22.63
C PRO A 7 -0.64 13.15 -23.43
N ILE A 8 0.60 12.62 -23.47
CA ILE A 8 0.95 11.42 -24.25
C ILE A 8 0.66 10.16 -23.45
N THR A 9 1.20 10.07 -22.24
CA THR A 9 1.12 8.85 -21.41
C THR A 9 -0.08 8.85 -20.46
N GLY A 10 -0.74 10.01 -20.28
CA GLY A 10 -1.81 10.19 -19.30
C GLY A 10 -1.33 10.14 -17.84
N ARG A 11 -0.02 10.14 -17.60
CA ARG A 11 0.57 10.15 -16.25
C ARG A 11 0.32 11.49 -15.56
N TRP A 12 0.00 11.44 -14.28
CA TRP A 12 -0.11 12.62 -13.45
C TRP A 12 1.17 12.84 -12.64
N ILE A 13 1.65 14.07 -12.62
CA ILE A 13 2.83 14.50 -11.86
C ILE A 13 2.36 15.48 -10.78
N VAL A 14 2.78 15.24 -9.55
CA VAL A 14 2.61 16.19 -8.44
C VAL A 14 3.76 17.17 -8.48
N ASN A 15 3.50 18.43 -8.81
CA ASN A 15 4.49 19.50 -8.66
C ASN A 15 4.35 20.09 -7.26
N THR A 16 5.32 19.76 -6.41
CA THR A 16 5.47 20.34 -5.09
C THR A 16 6.23 21.66 -5.21
N GLU A 17 5.77 22.67 -4.51
CA GLU A 17 6.47 23.98 -4.45
C GLU A 17 7.70 23.92 -3.54
N GLN A 18 7.79 22.87 -2.75
CA GLN A 18 8.94 22.55 -1.93
C GLN A 18 9.41 21.16 -2.33
N ALA A 19 10.63 21.06 -2.83
CA ALA A 19 11.38 19.83 -2.71
C ALA A 19 11.28 19.37 -1.24
N GLU A 20 11.24 18.06 -0.97
CA GLU A 20 11.41 17.55 0.40
C GLU A 20 12.48 18.43 1.06
N GLN A 21 12.10 19.11 2.16
CA GLN A 21 13.07 19.98 2.81
C GLN A 21 14.14 19.06 3.41
N PRO A 22 15.33 18.96 2.79
CA PRO A 22 16.39 18.07 3.28
C PRO A 22 16.69 18.31 4.75
N GLU A 23 16.54 19.58 5.18
CA GLU A 23 16.72 20.02 6.56
C GLU A 23 15.71 19.40 7.54
N LYS A 24 14.43 19.26 7.15
CA LYS A 24 13.43 18.60 8.02
C LYS A 24 13.66 17.09 8.10
N ALA A 25 14.01 16.46 6.97
CA ALA A 25 14.37 15.06 6.94
C ALA A 25 15.64 14.82 7.79
N GLN A 26 16.63 15.70 7.69
CA GLN A 26 17.85 15.65 8.49
C GLN A 26 17.55 15.85 9.98
N ALA A 27 16.74 16.84 10.35
CA ALA A 27 16.34 17.08 11.73
C ALA A 27 15.60 15.89 12.36
N LEU A 28 14.78 15.18 11.58
CA LEU A 28 14.10 13.96 12.04
C LEU A 28 15.07 12.78 12.22
N LYS A 29 16.12 12.69 11.39
CA LYS A 29 17.19 11.67 11.54
C LYS A 29 18.07 11.92 12.75
N GLU A 30 18.34 13.18 13.06
CA GLU A 30 19.22 13.63 14.14
C GLU A 30 18.49 13.85 15.46
N ALA A 31 17.16 13.70 15.49
CA ALA A 31 16.38 13.88 16.71
C ALA A 31 16.76 12.82 17.75
N GLU A 32 17.17 13.27 18.94
CA GLU A 32 17.48 12.41 20.09
C GLU A 32 16.25 11.57 20.52
N THR A 33 15.05 12.06 20.24
CA THR A 33 13.78 11.42 20.59
C THR A 33 12.97 11.11 19.34
N CYS A 34 12.58 9.84 19.17
CA CYS A 34 11.74 9.43 18.05
C CYS A 34 10.33 10.05 18.13
N PRO A 35 9.86 10.79 17.11
CA PRO A 35 8.57 11.46 17.14
C PRO A 35 7.37 10.49 17.10
N PHE A 36 7.60 9.22 16.76
CA PHE A 36 6.55 8.19 16.66
C PHE A 36 6.44 7.32 17.91
N CYS A 37 7.33 7.44 18.87
CA CYS A 37 7.23 6.71 20.14
C CYS A 37 6.09 7.27 21.01
N GLY A 38 5.45 6.38 21.79
CA GLY A 38 4.49 6.79 22.81
C GLY A 38 5.14 7.73 23.82
N GLY A 39 4.48 8.83 24.14
CA GLY A 39 5.05 9.92 24.96
C GLY A 39 5.64 11.08 24.14
N SER A 40 5.77 10.92 22.82
CA SER A 40 6.31 11.93 21.90
C SER A 40 5.22 12.59 21.03
N GLU A 41 3.95 12.50 21.42
CA GLU A 41 2.81 12.93 20.60
C GLU A 41 2.88 14.42 20.21
N ALA A 42 3.48 15.25 21.07
CA ALA A 42 3.68 16.66 20.80
C ALA A 42 4.67 16.98 19.65
N LEU A 43 5.48 15.99 19.23
CA LEU A 43 6.42 16.12 18.12
C LEU A 43 5.79 15.83 16.75
N THR A 44 4.52 15.45 16.72
CA THR A 44 3.77 15.15 15.49
C THR A 44 2.59 16.14 15.32
N PRO A 45 2.02 16.28 14.11
CA PRO A 45 0.73 16.91 13.95
C PRO A 45 -0.34 16.21 14.81
N ARG A 46 -1.45 16.92 15.04
CA ARG A 46 -2.60 16.34 15.77
C ARG A 46 -3.10 15.08 15.10
N GLU A 47 -3.50 14.09 15.92
CA GLU A 47 -4.00 12.83 15.39
C GLU A 47 -5.32 13.01 14.65
N ILE A 48 -5.45 12.32 13.52
CA ILE A 48 -6.68 12.20 12.73
C ILE A 48 -7.53 11.07 13.30
N PHE A 49 -6.85 9.99 13.72
CA PHE A 49 -7.47 8.76 14.19
C PHE A 49 -6.50 8.03 15.13
N ALA A 50 -7.00 7.30 16.10
CA ALA A 50 -6.21 6.34 16.85
C ALA A 50 -7.06 5.16 17.33
N LEU A 51 -6.47 3.97 17.33
CA LEU A 51 -6.97 2.87 18.14
C LEU A 51 -6.42 3.04 19.55
N ARG A 52 -7.31 3.22 20.53
CA ARG A 52 -6.96 3.47 21.93
C ARG A 52 -8.10 3.08 22.86
N PRO A 53 -7.87 2.84 24.16
CA PRO A 53 -8.93 2.69 25.16
C PRO A 53 -9.85 3.90 25.19
N LYS A 54 -11.14 3.68 25.49
CA LYS A 54 -12.19 4.71 25.44
C LYS A 54 -11.91 5.94 26.33
N ASP A 55 -11.22 5.72 27.45
CA ASP A 55 -10.94 6.77 28.43
C ASP A 55 -9.64 7.54 28.19
N SER A 56 -8.90 7.21 27.12
CA SER A 56 -7.67 7.92 26.76
C SER A 56 -7.97 9.18 25.94
N LYS A 57 -7.17 10.24 26.16
CA LYS A 57 -7.34 11.53 25.48
C LYS A 57 -6.61 11.53 24.12
N PRO A 58 -7.17 12.23 23.09
CA PRO A 58 -6.41 12.48 21.86
C PRO A 58 -5.07 13.16 22.14
N ASP A 59 -4.11 12.94 21.24
CA ASP A 59 -2.75 13.49 21.32
C ASP A 59 -2.04 13.25 22.64
N SER A 60 -2.31 12.10 23.29
CA SER A 60 -1.70 11.69 24.56
C SER A 60 -1.33 10.20 24.51
N PRO A 61 -0.40 9.73 25.36
CA PRO A 61 -0.02 8.32 25.44
C PRO A 61 -1.19 7.37 25.69
N GLY A 62 -0.97 6.06 25.42
CA GLY A 62 -1.95 5.00 25.64
C GLY A 62 -2.71 4.59 24.37
N TRP A 63 -2.33 5.08 23.21
CA TRP A 63 -2.80 4.57 21.92
C TRP A 63 -2.09 3.26 21.54
N GLU A 64 -2.71 2.51 20.67
CA GLU A 64 -2.18 1.25 20.14
C GLU A 64 -1.72 1.40 18.68
N VAL A 65 -2.48 2.12 17.86
CA VAL A 65 -2.12 2.57 16.52
C VAL A 65 -2.59 4.01 16.40
N ARG A 66 -1.78 4.89 15.82
CA ARG A 66 -2.07 6.32 15.72
C ARG A 66 -1.90 6.80 14.28
N VAL A 67 -2.81 7.64 13.80
CA VAL A 67 -2.77 8.21 12.46
C VAL A 67 -2.67 9.73 12.55
N VAL A 68 -1.68 10.28 11.88
CA VAL A 68 -1.42 11.72 11.84
C VAL A 68 -1.27 12.21 10.39
N PRO A 69 -1.50 13.50 10.10
CA PRO A 69 -1.13 14.06 8.80
C PRO A 69 0.37 13.90 8.54
N SER A 70 0.75 13.68 7.29
CA SER A 70 2.17 13.66 6.91
C SER A 70 2.84 15.01 7.20
N PHE A 71 4.10 14.97 7.68
CA PHE A 71 4.91 16.17 7.89
C PHE A 71 5.26 16.89 6.57
N SER A 72 5.37 16.12 5.48
CA SER A 72 5.66 16.60 4.14
C SER A 72 4.64 16.02 3.15
N PRO A 73 3.39 16.54 3.17
CA PRO A 73 2.33 15.94 2.39
C PRO A 73 2.53 16.18 0.89
N ALA A 74 2.47 15.11 0.10
CA ALA A 74 2.44 15.20 -1.36
C ALA A 74 1.15 15.85 -1.88
N LEU A 75 0.05 15.66 -1.15
CA LEU A 75 -1.27 16.22 -1.43
C LEU A 75 -1.84 16.79 -0.14
N ARG A 76 -2.65 17.85 -0.24
CA ARG A 76 -3.30 18.49 0.90
C ARG A 76 -4.80 18.37 0.82
N ILE A 77 -5.46 18.22 1.97
CA ILE A 77 -6.90 18.01 2.02
C ILE A 77 -7.69 19.31 1.82
N GLU A 78 -7.03 20.44 2.08
CA GLU A 78 -7.66 21.77 2.00
C GLU A 78 -7.80 22.23 0.56
N GLY A 79 -8.89 22.92 0.28
CA GLY A 79 -9.17 23.58 -0.99
C GLY A 79 -9.97 22.74 -1.98
N GLU A 80 -10.16 23.29 -3.16
CA GLU A 80 -10.92 22.71 -4.25
C GLU A 80 -10.01 22.18 -5.36
N LEU A 81 -10.46 21.17 -6.10
CA LEU A 81 -9.70 20.56 -7.20
C LEU A 81 -9.35 21.57 -8.31
N ASN A 82 -10.21 22.54 -8.55
CA ASN A 82 -10.01 23.58 -9.57
C ASN A 82 -9.41 23.03 -10.86
N ARG A 83 -10.13 22.08 -11.48
CA ARG A 83 -9.72 21.46 -12.76
C ARG A 83 -9.76 22.48 -13.86
N ARG A 84 -8.66 22.62 -14.59
CA ARG A 84 -8.51 23.61 -15.66
C ARG A 84 -7.60 23.11 -16.76
N ALA A 85 -7.67 23.75 -17.89
CA ALA A 85 -6.77 23.53 -19.01
C ALA A 85 -5.85 24.75 -19.19
N GLU A 86 -4.60 24.48 -19.49
CA GLU A 86 -3.66 25.45 -20.00
C GLU A 86 -3.39 25.08 -21.47
N LEU A 87 -4.17 25.67 -22.37
CA LEU A 87 -4.26 25.26 -23.77
C LEU A 87 -4.65 23.76 -23.87
N MET A 88 -3.72 22.92 -24.34
CA MET A 88 -3.93 21.47 -24.48
C MET A 88 -3.62 20.67 -23.21
N TYR A 89 -3.12 21.28 -22.15
CA TYR A 89 -2.66 20.58 -20.97
C TYR A 89 -3.67 20.63 -19.84
N ASP A 90 -3.97 19.45 -19.26
CA ASP A 90 -4.84 19.32 -18.09
C ASP A 90 -4.03 19.53 -16.81
N LEU A 91 -4.55 20.37 -15.93
CA LEU A 91 -3.99 20.55 -14.58
C LEU A 91 -5.10 20.78 -13.55
N MET A 92 -4.79 20.52 -12.29
CA MET A 92 -5.65 20.77 -11.14
C MET A 92 -4.82 21.07 -9.90
N ASN A 93 -5.47 21.55 -8.85
CA ASN A 93 -4.83 21.67 -7.56
C ASN A 93 -4.53 20.28 -6.98
N ALA A 94 -3.42 20.14 -6.29
CA ALA A 94 -2.99 18.88 -5.66
C ALA A 94 -3.77 18.63 -4.34
N VAL A 95 -5.09 18.52 -4.48
CA VAL A 95 -6.00 18.20 -3.36
C VAL A 95 -6.05 16.68 -3.18
N GLY A 96 -5.86 16.24 -1.94
CA GLY A 96 -5.85 14.84 -1.55
C GLY A 96 -5.56 14.72 -0.06
N ALA A 97 -5.42 13.52 0.45
CA ALA A 97 -4.97 13.29 1.83
C ALA A 97 -3.62 12.57 1.81
N HIS A 98 -2.76 12.88 2.77
CA HIS A 98 -1.53 12.14 3.01
C HIS A 98 -1.39 11.94 4.52
N GLU A 99 -1.57 10.71 4.96
CA GLU A 99 -1.58 10.30 6.35
C GLU A 99 -0.42 9.34 6.65
N ILE A 100 0.12 9.42 7.86
CA ILE A 100 1.10 8.47 8.41
C ILE A 100 0.38 7.62 9.44
N VAL A 101 0.44 6.31 9.31
CA VAL A 101 -0.04 5.34 10.28
C VAL A 101 1.16 4.88 11.12
N ILE A 102 1.21 5.31 12.37
CA ILE A 102 2.21 4.88 13.35
C ILE A 102 1.73 3.55 13.93
N GLU A 103 2.42 2.47 13.62
CA GLU A 103 1.94 1.09 13.77
C GLU A 103 2.08 0.53 15.20
N THR A 104 2.83 1.20 16.06
CA THR A 104 3.04 0.81 17.46
C THR A 104 3.54 1.99 18.27
N PRO A 105 3.23 2.09 19.58
CA PRO A 105 3.85 3.09 20.46
C PRO A 105 5.29 2.73 20.86
N GLY A 106 5.68 1.46 20.72
CA GLY A 106 7.04 0.99 21.00
C GLY A 106 7.99 1.24 19.83
N HIS A 107 9.27 1.50 20.13
CA HIS A 107 10.28 1.74 19.10
C HIS A 107 10.69 0.42 18.41
N VAL A 108 9.85 -0.04 17.48
CA VAL A 108 10.11 -1.21 16.62
C VAL A 108 10.17 -0.72 15.18
N ALA A 109 11.20 -1.11 14.45
CA ALA A 109 11.42 -0.63 13.08
C ALA A 109 10.63 -1.42 12.04
N ASN A 110 10.58 -2.74 12.15
CA ASN A 110 9.99 -3.62 11.13
C ASN A 110 8.62 -4.12 11.56
N LEU A 111 7.63 -4.03 10.68
CA LEU A 111 6.27 -4.58 10.89
C LEU A 111 6.31 -6.09 11.20
N ALA A 112 7.25 -6.82 10.59
CA ALA A 112 7.44 -8.25 10.84
C ALA A 112 7.75 -8.60 12.30
N ASP A 113 8.31 -7.65 13.06
CA ASP A 113 8.72 -7.85 14.45
C ASP A 113 7.60 -7.54 15.45
N LEU A 114 6.47 -6.99 14.98
CA LEU A 114 5.31 -6.73 15.83
C LEU A 114 4.57 -8.04 16.17
N GLU A 115 3.89 -8.03 17.31
CA GLU A 115 2.98 -9.12 17.70
C GLU A 115 1.80 -9.23 16.72
N LEU A 116 1.26 -10.45 16.53
CA LEU A 116 0.13 -10.69 15.62
C LEU A 116 -1.05 -9.78 15.93
N THR A 117 -1.41 -9.65 17.20
CA THR A 117 -2.50 -8.77 17.63
C THR A 117 -2.25 -7.31 17.31
N GLN A 118 -0.99 -6.87 17.26
CA GLN A 118 -0.63 -5.51 16.84
C GLN A 118 -0.78 -5.36 15.34
N ILE A 119 -0.35 -6.34 14.53
CA ILE A 119 -0.54 -6.34 13.08
C ILE A 119 -2.04 -6.32 12.72
N GLU A 120 -2.88 -7.07 13.45
CA GLU A 120 -4.34 -7.01 13.28
C GLU A 120 -4.89 -5.59 13.48
N LYS A 121 -4.42 -4.88 14.51
CA LYS A 121 -4.80 -3.48 14.78
C LYS A 121 -4.33 -2.54 13.67
N VAL A 122 -3.14 -2.76 13.13
CA VAL A 122 -2.61 -1.99 12.00
C VAL A 122 -3.49 -2.19 10.76
N VAL A 123 -3.77 -3.43 10.39
CA VAL A 123 -4.64 -3.76 9.23
C VAL A 123 -6.05 -3.21 9.43
N LYS A 124 -6.60 -3.34 10.64
CA LYS A 124 -7.90 -2.74 10.99
C LYS A 124 -7.89 -1.22 10.81
N THR A 125 -6.80 -0.57 11.17
CA THR A 125 -6.62 0.88 10.95
C THR A 125 -6.61 1.22 9.47
N TYR A 126 -5.93 0.44 8.62
CA TYR A 126 -5.96 0.64 7.17
C TYR A 126 -7.40 0.57 6.62
N ILE A 127 -8.17 -0.46 7.02
CA ILE A 127 -9.55 -0.64 6.59
C ILE A 127 -10.40 0.58 6.97
N LEU A 128 -10.32 1.02 8.23
CA LEU A 128 -11.08 2.15 8.73
C LEU A 128 -10.71 3.46 8.02
N ARG A 129 -9.41 3.70 7.79
CA ARG A 129 -8.95 4.91 7.10
C ARG A 129 -9.30 4.91 5.62
N VAL A 130 -9.14 3.78 4.93
CA VAL A 130 -9.56 3.64 3.53
C VAL A 130 -11.05 3.90 3.38
N ALA A 131 -11.88 3.29 4.23
CA ALA A 131 -13.34 3.49 4.23
C ALA A 131 -13.73 4.95 4.52
N ASP A 132 -13.01 5.63 5.43
CA ASP A 132 -13.27 7.02 5.77
C ASP A 132 -12.88 7.97 4.64
N LEU A 133 -11.68 7.83 4.09
CA LEU A 133 -11.19 8.66 2.98
C LEU A 133 -12.04 8.49 1.71
N LYS A 134 -12.60 7.31 1.47
CA LYS A 134 -13.53 7.09 0.34
C LYS A 134 -14.86 7.82 0.46
N LYS A 135 -15.22 8.37 1.63
CA LYS A 135 -16.41 9.22 1.78
C LYS A 135 -16.24 10.60 1.13
N ASP A 136 -15.00 11.09 1.03
CA ASP A 136 -14.72 12.37 0.38
C ASP A 136 -14.86 12.21 -1.15
N GLU A 137 -15.82 12.94 -1.67
CA GLU A 137 -16.17 12.89 -3.07
C GLU A 137 -15.09 13.38 -4.03
N ARG A 138 -14.12 14.15 -3.56
CA ARG A 138 -12.98 14.62 -4.35
C ARG A 138 -12.00 13.50 -4.66
N PHE A 139 -11.96 12.44 -3.83
CA PHE A 139 -10.97 11.36 -3.95
C PHE A 139 -11.45 10.23 -4.86
N ARG A 140 -10.56 9.76 -5.71
CA ARG A 140 -10.81 8.67 -6.64
C ARG A 140 -10.14 7.38 -6.20
N SER A 141 -8.99 7.45 -5.58
CA SER A 141 -8.22 6.29 -5.18
C SER A 141 -7.58 6.53 -3.83
N VAL A 142 -7.52 5.49 -3.00
CA VAL A 142 -6.80 5.48 -1.74
C VAL A 142 -5.76 4.37 -1.83
N VAL A 143 -4.50 4.71 -1.61
CA VAL A 143 -3.35 3.81 -1.66
C VAL A 143 -2.74 3.74 -0.27
N VAL A 144 -2.58 2.52 0.25
CA VAL A 144 -1.80 2.24 1.47
C VAL A 144 -0.46 1.70 1.03
N PHE A 145 0.63 2.22 1.56
CA PHE A 145 1.97 1.73 1.26
C PHE A 145 2.91 1.87 2.46
N LYS A 146 3.95 1.09 2.45
CA LYS A 146 5.04 1.12 3.43
C LYS A 146 6.38 1.09 2.71
N ASN A 147 7.34 1.82 3.25
CA ASN A 147 8.74 1.71 2.87
C ASN A 147 9.55 1.36 4.12
N TYR A 148 10.06 0.16 4.20
CA TYR A 148 10.95 -0.26 5.29
C TYR A 148 12.40 -0.14 4.84
N GLY A 149 13.25 0.39 5.71
CA GLY A 149 14.69 0.50 5.48
C GLY A 149 15.14 1.71 4.67
N GLY A 150 14.21 2.45 4.02
CA GLY A 150 14.47 3.69 3.28
C GLY A 150 13.92 4.95 3.94
N ASP A 151 13.18 4.80 5.03
CA ASP A 151 12.51 5.90 5.71
C ASP A 151 13.45 6.74 6.57
N VAL A 152 13.08 8.03 6.70
CA VAL A 152 13.80 8.99 7.55
C VAL A 152 13.67 8.62 9.03
N VAL A 153 12.51 8.11 9.45
CA VAL A 153 12.24 7.70 10.83
C VAL A 153 12.27 6.17 10.93
N ARG A 154 13.22 5.65 11.69
CA ARG A 154 13.36 4.21 11.95
C ARG A 154 12.37 3.74 13.03
N HIS A 155 11.10 3.85 12.72
CA HIS A 155 9.99 3.39 13.55
C HIS A 155 8.92 2.83 12.63
N SER A 156 8.32 1.70 12.98
CA SER A 156 7.35 1.03 12.11
C SER A 156 6.16 1.94 11.83
N HIS A 157 6.05 2.33 10.58
CA HIS A 157 4.94 3.15 10.08
C HIS A 157 4.66 2.83 8.61
N SER A 158 3.49 3.18 8.19
CA SER A 158 3.04 3.14 6.80
C SER A 158 2.36 4.46 6.44
N GLN A 159 2.02 4.63 5.19
CA GLN A 159 1.44 5.86 4.67
C GLN A 159 0.15 5.55 3.91
N ILE A 160 -0.79 6.46 3.97
CA ILE A 160 -2.04 6.40 3.21
C ILE A 160 -2.17 7.69 2.40
N ILE A 161 -2.31 7.53 1.08
CA ILE A 161 -2.53 8.68 0.19
C ILE A 161 -3.87 8.51 -0.53
N ALA A 162 -4.74 9.52 -0.39
CA ALA A 162 -5.95 9.63 -1.19
C ALA A 162 -5.72 10.62 -2.33
N THR A 163 -6.05 10.22 -3.56
CA THR A 163 -5.79 10.99 -4.78
C THR A 163 -7.06 11.31 -5.53
N PRO A 164 -7.16 12.48 -6.21
CA PRO A 164 -8.35 12.88 -6.98
C PRO A 164 -8.43 12.20 -8.35
N VAL A 165 -7.46 11.37 -8.67
CA VAL A 165 -7.34 10.62 -9.93
C VAL A 165 -6.94 9.19 -9.66
N THR A 166 -7.31 8.26 -10.54
CA THR A 166 -6.84 6.87 -10.46
C THR A 166 -5.37 6.82 -10.90
N PRO A 167 -4.44 6.28 -10.07
CA PRO A 167 -3.05 6.09 -10.44
C PRO A 167 -2.89 5.27 -11.72
N LYS A 168 -1.82 5.52 -12.48
CA LYS A 168 -1.59 4.88 -13.78
C LYS A 168 -1.51 3.35 -13.65
N ASN A 169 -0.71 2.83 -12.72
CA ASN A 169 -0.53 1.39 -12.53
C ASN A 169 -1.87 0.71 -12.20
N LEU A 170 -2.61 1.23 -11.23
CA LEU A 170 -3.94 0.72 -10.90
C LEU A 170 -4.90 0.77 -12.11
N LYS A 171 -4.82 1.83 -12.93
CA LYS A 171 -5.64 1.93 -14.14
C LYS A 171 -5.30 0.86 -15.19
N GLU A 172 -4.02 0.51 -15.33
CA GLU A 172 -3.58 -0.56 -16.22
C GLU A 172 -4.13 -1.92 -15.76
N GLU A 173 -4.07 -2.23 -14.47
CA GLU A 173 -4.66 -3.45 -13.89
C GLU A 173 -6.18 -3.51 -14.09
N LEU A 174 -6.87 -2.41 -13.80
CA LEU A 174 -8.32 -2.31 -13.99
C LEU A 174 -8.73 -2.52 -15.44
N ASN A 175 -7.95 -2.00 -16.40
CA ASN A 175 -8.20 -2.22 -17.82
C ASN A 175 -7.95 -3.68 -18.20
N GLY A 176 -6.82 -4.27 -17.78
CA GLY A 176 -6.51 -5.68 -18.05
C GLY A 176 -7.57 -6.62 -17.46
N SER A 177 -8.03 -6.35 -16.24
CA SER A 177 -9.09 -7.13 -15.59
C SER A 177 -10.42 -7.03 -16.35
N LYS A 178 -10.79 -5.82 -16.77
CA LYS A 178 -12.00 -5.57 -17.57
C LYS A 178 -11.93 -6.26 -18.93
N ASP A 179 -10.80 -6.17 -19.61
CA ASP A 179 -10.59 -6.80 -20.92
C ASP A 179 -10.69 -8.32 -20.80
N TYR A 180 -10.06 -8.92 -19.78
CA TYR A 180 -10.19 -10.36 -19.50
C TYR A 180 -11.65 -10.76 -19.23
N TYR A 181 -12.34 -9.98 -18.40
CA TYR A 181 -13.76 -10.22 -18.11
C TYR A 181 -14.64 -10.17 -19.37
N GLY A 182 -14.32 -9.27 -20.30
CA GLY A 182 -15.02 -9.18 -21.58
C GLY A 182 -14.94 -10.46 -22.43
N TYR A 183 -13.87 -11.26 -22.28
CA TYR A 183 -13.72 -12.54 -23.00
C TYR A 183 -14.20 -13.75 -22.22
N LYS A 184 -14.00 -13.73 -20.90
CA LYS A 184 -14.13 -14.94 -20.06
C LYS A 184 -15.31 -14.85 -19.09
N GLU A 185 -15.89 -13.68 -18.90
CA GLU A 185 -16.95 -13.41 -17.91
C GLU A 185 -16.55 -13.86 -16.48
N ARG A 186 -15.26 -13.79 -16.19
CA ARG A 186 -14.65 -14.18 -14.90
C ARG A 186 -13.54 -13.21 -14.51
N CYS A 187 -13.29 -13.11 -13.21
CA CYS A 187 -12.17 -12.36 -12.68
C CYS A 187 -10.84 -13.06 -12.98
N ILE A 188 -9.87 -12.34 -13.59
CA ILE A 188 -8.55 -12.87 -13.91
C ILE A 188 -7.80 -13.31 -12.65
N TYR A 189 -7.90 -12.55 -11.56
CA TYR A 189 -7.23 -12.91 -10.30
C TYR A 189 -7.80 -14.19 -9.69
N CYS A 190 -9.11 -14.40 -9.77
CA CYS A 190 -9.71 -15.66 -9.33
C CYS A 190 -9.19 -16.86 -10.14
N ASP A 191 -9.01 -16.69 -11.44
CA ASP A 191 -8.45 -17.75 -12.31
C ASP A 191 -6.95 -17.97 -11.99
N ILE A 192 -6.18 -16.91 -11.72
CA ILE A 192 -4.79 -17.00 -11.25
C ILE A 192 -4.73 -17.77 -9.92
N ILE A 193 -5.52 -17.37 -8.92
CA ILE A 193 -5.58 -18.03 -7.60
C ILE A 193 -5.87 -19.53 -7.77
N LYS A 194 -6.88 -19.86 -8.56
CA LYS A 194 -7.25 -21.25 -8.85
C LYS A 194 -6.11 -22.04 -9.49
N GLN A 195 -5.44 -21.46 -10.48
CA GLN A 195 -4.31 -22.07 -11.16
C GLN A 195 -3.12 -22.30 -10.22
N GLU A 196 -2.75 -21.27 -9.44
CA GLU A 196 -1.62 -21.37 -8.52
C GLU A 196 -1.89 -22.39 -7.40
N MET A 197 -3.10 -22.45 -6.86
CA MET A 197 -3.48 -23.45 -5.87
C MET A 197 -3.43 -24.87 -6.45
N GLN A 198 -3.80 -25.06 -7.73
CA GLN A 198 -3.73 -26.38 -8.39
C GLN A 198 -2.30 -26.83 -8.69
N GLN A 199 -1.45 -25.91 -9.13
CA GLN A 199 -0.07 -26.23 -9.53
C GLN A 199 0.93 -26.12 -8.38
N SER A 200 0.68 -25.29 -7.40
CA SER A 200 1.53 -25.00 -6.23
C SER A 200 2.96 -24.57 -6.55
N LYS A 201 3.24 -24.21 -7.82
CA LYS A 201 4.61 -23.90 -8.27
C LYS A 201 5.12 -22.58 -7.67
N ARG A 202 4.25 -21.56 -7.61
CA ARG A 202 4.60 -20.21 -7.18
C ARG A 202 3.92 -19.79 -5.88
N VAL A 203 3.27 -20.73 -5.19
CA VAL A 203 2.67 -20.46 -3.87
C VAL A 203 3.79 -20.35 -2.83
N VAL A 204 3.79 -19.23 -2.11
CA VAL A 204 4.73 -18.91 -1.00
C VAL A 204 4.08 -19.19 0.35
N PHE A 205 2.80 -18.88 0.47
CA PHE A 205 2.01 -18.97 1.69
C PHE A 205 0.54 -19.23 1.37
N GLU A 206 -0.12 -20.00 2.21
CA GLU A 206 -1.56 -20.22 2.14
C GLU A 206 -2.15 -20.38 3.54
N ASN A 207 -3.30 -19.77 3.79
CA ASN A 207 -4.17 -20.08 4.92
C ASN A 207 -5.63 -20.16 4.46
N GLU A 208 -6.57 -20.18 5.40
CA GLU A 208 -8.00 -20.28 5.10
C GLU A 208 -8.48 -19.18 4.15
N SER A 209 -8.07 -17.93 4.36
CA SER A 209 -8.61 -16.75 3.67
C SER A 209 -7.69 -16.15 2.64
N PHE A 210 -6.38 -16.36 2.72
CA PHE A 210 -5.40 -15.65 1.90
C PHE A 210 -4.39 -16.59 1.22
N LEU A 211 -3.93 -16.14 0.06
CA LEU A 211 -2.89 -16.79 -0.73
C LEU A 211 -1.76 -15.79 -1.00
N GLY A 212 -0.52 -16.19 -0.68
CA GLY A 212 0.71 -15.49 -1.07
C GLY A 212 1.38 -16.21 -2.23
N ILE A 213 1.65 -15.50 -3.32
CA ILE A 213 2.30 -16.07 -4.51
C ILE A 213 3.49 -15.21 -4.94
N ALA A 214 4.51 -15.82 -5.52
CA ALA A 214 5.46 -15.13 -6.38
C ALA A 214 4.79 -14.96 -7.76
N PRO A 215 4.45 -13.73 -8.21
CA PRO A 215 3.67 -13.56 -9.43
C PRO A 215 4.45 -14.05 -10.65
N PHE A 216 3.74 -14.62 -11.64
CA PHE A 216 4.35 -15.21 -12.84
C PHE A 216 5.32 -14.28 -13.56
N ALA A 217 4.99 -13.00 -13.62
CA ALA A 217 5.81 -11.94 -14.21
C ALA A 217 6.29 -10.96 -13.11
N SER A 218 7.02 -11.47 -12.11
CA SER A 218 7.60 -10.65 -11.04
C SER A 218 8.52 -9.59 -11.63
N ARG A 219 8.26 -8.33 -11.26
CA ARG A 219 9.09 -7.18 -11.68
C ARG A 219 10.40 -7.13 -10.89
N PHE A 220 10.33 -7.51 -9.63
CA PHE A 220 11.45 -7.43 -8.68
C PHE A 220 11.78 -8.82 -8.12
N PRO A 221 13.05 -9.08 -7.78
CA PRO A 221 13.43 -10.29 -7.08
C PRO A 221 12.64 -10.42 -5.77
N TYR A 222 12.14 -11.63 -5.50
CA TYR A 222 11.35 -11.94 -4.30
C TYR A 222 10.05 -11.13 -4.14
N GLU A 223 9.52 -10.56 -5.21
CA GLU A 223 8.18 -9.96 -5.21
C GLU A 223 7.13 -11.00 -4.81
N VAL A 224 6.25 -10.64 -3.89
CA VAL A 224 5.15 -11.49 -3.43
C VAL A 224 3.84 -10.72 -3.52
N TRP A 225 2.83 -11.33 -4.13
CA TRP A 225 1.45 -10.85 -4.08
C TRP A 225 0.70 -11.57 -2.97
N LEU A 226 -0.04 -10.83 -2.17
CA LEU A 226 -0.92 -11.36 -1.13
C LEU A 226 -2.37 -11.03 -1.50
N LEU A 227 -3.16 -12.07 -1.80
CA LEU A 227 -4.52 -11.94 -2.30
C LEU A 227 -5.52 -12.66 -1.39
N PRO A 228 -6.75 -12.16 -1.21
CA PRO A 228 -7.82 -12.95 -0.64
C PRO A 228 -8.19 -14.11 -1.58
N LYS A 229 -8.44 -15.31 -1.05
CA LYS A 229 -8.85 -16.47 -1.86
C LYS A 229 -10.27 -16.31 -2.40
N LYS A 230 -11.13 -15.64 -1.62
CA LYS A 230 -12.48 -15.29 -2.03
C LYS A 230 -12.46 -14.00 -2.84
N HIS A 231 -13.22 -13.97 -3.94
CA HIS A 231 -13.35 -12.76 -4.74
C HIS A 231 -13.77 -11.55 -3.92
N SER A 232 -12.96 -10.50 -3.99
CA SER A 232 -13.22 -9.23 -3.32
C SER A 232 -12.53 -8.09 -4.08
N PHE A 233 -13.30 -7.10 -4.53
CA PHE A 233 -12.79 -5.97 -5.32
C PHE A 233 -12.31 -4.80 -4.46
N ALA A 234 -12.69 -4.74 -3.20
CA ALA A 234 -12.46 -3.61 -2.31
C ALA A 234 -11.90 -4.07 -0.95
N PHE A 235 -10.74 -3.53 -0.58
CA PHE A 235 -10.03 -3.88 0.64
C PHE A 235 -10.84 -3.59 1.92
N GLU A 236 -11.56 -2.48 1.93
CA GLU A 236 -12.38 -2.06 3.07
C GLU A 236 -13.58 -2.98 3.38
N THR A 237 -13.81 -3.99 2.53
CA THR A 237 -14.86 -5.00 2.77
C THR A 237 -14.39 -6.22 3.55
N ILE A 238 -13.12 -6.27 3.96
CA ILE A 238 -12.59 -7.33 4.82
C ILE A 238 -13.39 -7.39 6.13
N THR A 239 -13.78 -8.60 6.51
CA THR A 239 -14.54 -8.85 7.74
C THR A 239 -13.62 -9.02 8.95
N GLU A 240 -14.14 -8.78 10.15
CA GLU A 240 -13.43 -9.01 11.42
C GLU A 240 -12.91 -10.47 11.54
N LYS A 241 -13.57 -11.44 10.90
CA LYS A 241 -13.13 -12.84 10.91
C LYS A 241 -11.91 -13.11 10.04
N GLU A 242 -11.70 -12.31 9.02
CA GLU A 242 -10.58 -12.43 8.08
C GLU A 242 -9.31 -11.71 8.57
N LEU A 243 -9.45 -10.74 9.49
CA LEU A 243 -8.32 -9.96 10.02
C LEU A 243 -7.17 -10.80 10.58
N PRO A 244 -7.42 -11.80 11.47
CA PRO A 244 -6.33 -12.63 12.01
C PRO A 244 -5.59 -13.40 10.92
N PHE A 245 -6.29 -13.89 9.91
CA PHE A 245 -5.67 -14.60 8.78
C PHE A 245 -4.79 -13.68 7.93
N LEU A 246 -5.20 -12.41 7.73
CA LEU A 246 -4.38 -11.43 7.02
C LEU A 246 -3.15 -11.04 7.83
N ALA A 247 -3.27 -10.84 9.13
CA ALA A 247 -2.13 -10.55 10.01
C ALA A 247 -1.10 -11.69 10.00
N VAL A 248 -1.56 -12.94 10.10
CA VAL A 248 -0.70 -14.13 9.97
C VAL A 248 -0.02 -14.16 8.61
N ALA A 249 -0.74 -13.89 7.53
CA ALA A 249 -0.18 -13.87 6.17
C ALA A 249 0.93 -12.82 6.04
N PHE A 250 0.67 -11.58 6.48
CA PHE A 250 1.68 -10.51 6.48
C PHE A 250 2.91 -10.89 7.29
N LYS A 251 2.71 -11.29 8.55
CA LYS A 251 3.84 -11.63 9.44
C LYS A 251 4.66 -12.77 8.85
N THR A 252 4.01 -13.83 8.38
CA THR A 252 4.72 -14.99 7.80
C THR A 252 5.54 -14.59 6.57
N ILE A 253 4.94 -13.90 5.61
CA ILE A 253 5.63 -13.51 4.37
C ILE A 253 6.81 -12.58 4.69
N LEU A 254 6.59 -11.54 5.50
CA LEU A 254 7.64 -10.59 5.86
C LEU A 254 8.77 -11.24 6.66
N LYS A 255 8.45 -12.16 7.59
CA LYS A 255 9.47 -12.93 8.34
C LYS A 255 10.28 -13.86 7.44
N LYS A 256 9.65 -14.52 6.47
CA LYS A 256 10.37 -15.36 5.48
C LYS A 256 11.33 -14.51 4.65
N LEU A 257 10.88 -13.35 4.16
CA LEU A 257 11.73 -12.42 3.43
C LEU A 257 12.85 -11.86 4.30
N GLN A 258 12.54 -11.46 5.54
CA GLN A 258 13.52 -10.98 6.51
C GLN A 258 14.63 -11.99 6.75
N LYS A 259 14.27 -13.25 6.97
CA LYS A 259 15.21 -14.34 7.26
C LYS A 259 16.03 -14.72 6.03
N LEU A 260 15.39 -14.94 4.89
CA LEU A 260 16.05 -15.39 3.65
C LEU A 260 17.01 -14.33 3.10
N LEU A 261 16.65 -13.06 3.16
CA LEU A 261 17.38 -11.96 2.54
C LEU A 261 18.18 -11.11 3.55
N ASN A 262 18.30 -11.57 4.81
CA ASN A 262 19.03 -10.87 5.87
C ASN A 262 18.51 -9.45 6.13
N ASP A 263 17.20 -9.34 6.44
CA ASP A 263 16.51 -8.09 6.78
C ASP A 263 16.60 -7.00 5.69
N PRO A 264 16.18 -7.30 4.45
CA PRO A 264 16.28 -6.35 3.35
C PRO A 264 15.31 -5.18 3.55
N PRO A 265 15.62 -4.00 3.03
CA PRO A 265 14.60 -2.99 2.84
C PRO A 265 13.51 -3.53 1.90
N TYR A 266 12.26 -3.16 2.18
CA TYR A 266 11.14 -3.54 1.32
C TYR A 266 10.10 -2.43 1.24
N SER A 267 9.33 -2.45 0.17
CA SER A 267 8.08 -1.70 0.08
C SER A 267 6.92 -2.68 -0.06
N PHE A 268 5.76 -2.30 0.46
CA PHE A 268 4.53 -2.89 0.00
C PHE A 268 3.53 -1.82 -0.42
N VAL A 269 2.62 -2.18 -1.31
CA VAL A 269 1.53 -1.32 -1.75
C VAL A 269 0.22 -2.11 -1.82
N LEU A 270 -0.87 -1.50 -1.37
CA LEU A 270 -2.22 -2.01 -1.52
C LEU A 270 -2.82 -1.49 -2.83
N HIS A 271 -3.21 -2.41 -3.69
CA HIS A 271 -4.04 -2.15 -4.84
C HIS A 271 -5.49 -2.55 -4.52
N SER A 272 -6.38 -1.58 -4.47
CA SER A 272 -7.80 -1.76 -4.18
C SER A 272 -8.64 -0.98 -5.19
N SER A 273 -9.91 -1.35 -5.33
CA SER A 273 -10.80 -0.64 -6.23
C SER A 273 -10.82 0.86 -5.94
N PRO A 274 -10.89 1.69 -6.98
CA PRO A 274 -11.11 3.12 -6.80
C PRO A 274 -12.47 3.38 -6.15
N ASN A 275 -12.69 4.61 -5.70
CA ASN A 275 -13.98 5.04 -5.17
C ASN A 275 -15.04 4.96 -6.29
N LEU A 276 -15.99 4.06 -6.10
CA LEU A 276 -17.06 3.79 -7.07
C LEU A 276 -18.13 4.87 -6.97
N ARG A 277 -18.01 5.89 -7.81
CA ARG A 277 -19.10 6.79 -8.10
C ARG A 277 -19.77 6.34 -9.40
N GLU A 278 -21.09 6.40 -9.42
CA GLU A 278 -21.88 6.20 -10.63
C GLU A 278 -21.51 7.28 -11.65
N LYS A 279 -20.56 6.97 -12.50
CA LYS A 279 -20.27 7.72 -13.71
C LYS A 279 -20.53 6.79 -14.87
N SER A 280 -21.49 7.14 -15.70
CA SER A 280 -21.81 6.37 -16.92
C SER A 280 -20.54 6.03 -17.70
N GLY A 281 -20.32 4.74 -17.98
CA GLY A 281 -19.19 4.25 -18.75
C GLY A 281 -17.89 3.96 -18.00
N TYR A 282 -17.81 4.22 -16.68
CA TYR A 282 -16.59 3.99 -15.90
C TYR A 282 -16.76 2.82 -14.93
N TRP A 283 -15.88 1.81 -15.04
CA TRP A 283 -15.72 0.68 -14.09
C TRP A 283 -17.02 -0.06 -13.75
N GLN A 284 -17.95 -0.24 -14.70
CA GLN A 284 -19.26 -0.87 -14.48
C GLN A 284 -19.14 -2.31 -14.01
N THR A 285 -18.09 -3.03 -14.43
CA THR A 285 -17.85 -4.45 -14.15
C THR A 285 -16.90 -4.69 -12.97
N ILE A 286 -16.32 -3.63 -12.39
CA ILE A 286 -15.25 -3.73 -11.39
C ILE A 286 -15.58 -4.65 -10.20
N LYS A 287 -16.85 -4.73 -9.80
CA LYS A 287 -17.31 -5.62 -8.73
C LYS A 287 -17.18 -7.10 -9.07
N TYR A 288 -16.97 -7.43 -10.35
CA TYR A 288 -16.92 -8.79 -10.87
C TYR A 288 -15.57 -9.12 -11.50
N ASP A 289 -14.81 -8.11 -11.95
CA ASP A 289 -13.57 -8.31 -12.70
C ASP A 289 -12.31 -7.98 -11.90
N TYR A 290 -12.37 -7.08 -10.93
CA TYR A 290 -11.22 -6.65 -10.15
C TYR A 290 -11.11 -7.40 -8.82
N HIS A 291 -9.87 -7.49 -8.30
CA HIS A 291 -9.56 -8.19 -7.06
C HIS A 291 -8.46 -7.42 -6.33
N TRP A 292 -8.72 -6.96 -5.10
CA TRP A 292 -7.70 -6.25 -4.34
C TRP A 292 -6.55 -7.19 -3.92
N HIS A 293 -5.35 -6.65 -3.82
CA HIS A 293 -4.17 -7.38 -3.39
C HIS A 293 -3.11 -6.44 -2.83
N PHE A 294 -2.19 -7.01 -2.06
CA PHE A 294 -0.94 -6.35 -1.73
C PHE A 294 0.18 -6.86 -2.61
N GLU A 295 1.00 -5.95 -3.10
CA GLU A 295 2.30 -6.24 -3.70
C GLU A 295 3.40 -5.95 -2.68
N ILE A 296 4.21 -6.93 -2.34
CA ILE A 296 5.34 -6.83 -1.41
C ILE A 296 6.61 -6.97 -2.23
N MET A 297 7.45 -5.94 -2.23
CA MET A 297 8.61 -5.79 -3.10
C MET A 297 9.86 -5.53 -2.27
N PRO A 298 10.70 -6.54 -2.02
CA PRO A 298 12.04 -6.32 -1.47
C PRO A 298 12.87 -5.48 -2.45
N GLN A 299 13.56 -4.46 -1.94
CA GLN A 299 14.40 -3.56 -2.75
C GLN A 299 15.82 -4.14 -2.88
N ALA A 300 15.92 -5.28 -3.58
CA ALA A 300 17.21 -5.92 -3.77
C ALA A 300 18.02 -5.35 -4.95
N ILE A 301 17.36 -4.73 -5.93
CA ILE A 301 17.99 -4.21 -7.17
C ILE A 301 17.40 -2.85 -7.53
N GLU A 302 18.26 -1.89 -7.83
CA GLU A 302 17.85 -0.57 -8.34
C GLU A 302 17.47 -0.66 -9.83
N SER A 303 16.37 -0.02 -10.21
CA SER A 303 15.97 0.10 -11.61
C SER A 303 16.93 1.01 -12.37
N SER A 304 17.27 0.64 -13.62
CA SER A 304 18.19 1.35 -14.49
C SER A 304 17.49 2.10 -15.62
N GLY A 305 18.26 2.74 -16.47
CA GLY A 305 17.73 3.42 -17.65
C GLY A 305 17.00 2.50 -18.62
N PHE A 306 17.32 1.20 -18.64
CA PHE A 306 16.64 0.21 -19.47
C PHE A 306 15.18 0.01 -19.01
N GLU A 307 14.97 -0.26 -17.73
CA GLU A 307 13.62 -0.43 -17.15
C GLU A 307 12.79 0.85 -17.28
N TRP A 308 13.40 2.02 -17.01
CA TRP A 308 12.73 3.31 -17.16
C TRP A 308 12.33 3.62 -18.60
N GLY A 309 13.19 3.29 -19.56
CA GLY A 309 13.00 3.60 -20.98
C GLY A 309 12.06 2.64 -21.70
N THR A 310 12.04 1.37 -21.32
CA THR A 310 11.31 0.32 -22.03
C THR A 310 10.09 -0.19 -21.29
N GLY A 311 10.05 -0.05 -19.97
CA GLY A 311 9.05 -0.71 -19.11
C GLY A 311 9.28 -2.21 -18.93
N PHE A 312 10.39 -2.76 -19.44
CA PHE A 312 10.83 -4.12 -19.11
C PHE A 312 11.59 -4.11 -17.79
N TYR A 313 11.50 -5.20 -17.04
CA TYR A 313 12.22 -5.39 -15.79
C TYR A 313 13.19 -6.56 -15.93
N LEU A 314 14.42 -6.38 -15.46
CA LEU A 314 15.42 -7.43 -15.40
C LEU A 314 15.36 -8.09 -14.02
N ASN A 315 14.78 -9.28 -13.97
CA ASN A 315 14.68 -10.06 -12.74
C ASN A 315 15.57 -11.32 -12.85
N PRO A 316 16.65 -11.41 -12.05
CA PRO A 316 17.59 -12.53 -12.11
C PRO A 316 17.06 -13.81 -11.45
N THR A 317 15.91 -13.75 -10.74
CA THR A 317 15.32 -14.87 -10.00
C THR A 317 13.97 -15.25 -10.59
N THR A 318 13.75 -16.53 -10.85
CA THR A 318 12.45 -17.01 -11.32
C THR A 318 11.43 -17.08 -10.18
N PRO A 319 10.14 -16.82 -10.44
CA PRO A 319 9.11 -16.92 -9.40
C PRO A 319 9.02 -18.31 -8.75
N GLU A 320 9.32 -19.36 -9.49
CA GLU A 320 9.35 -20.75 -9.03
C GLU A 320 10.48 -20.99 -8.01
N GLU A 321 11.67 -20.44 -8.28
CA GLU A 321 12.80 -20.47 -7.34
C GLU A 321 12.48 -19.69 -6.08
N VAL A 322 11.96 -18.46 -6.22
CA VAL A 322 11.54 -17.62 -5.11
C VAL A 322 10.53 -18.34 -4.21
N ALA A 323 9.50 -18.94 -4.81
CA ALA A 323 8.49 -19.66 -4.04
C ALA A 323 9.07 -20.88 -3.34
N THR A 324 10.01 -21.59 -3.98
CA THR A 324 10.69 -22.75 -3.38
C THR A 324 11.52 -22.34 -2.18
N GLN A 325 12.35 -21.29 -2.30
CA GLN A 325 13.19 -20.78 -1.23
C GLN A 325 12.36 -20.25 -0.07
N LEU A 326 11.33 -19.44 -0.34
CA LEU A 326 10.47 -18.89 0.71
C LEU A 326 9.65 -19.98 1.43
N ARG A 327 9.24 -21.07 0.75
CA ARG A 327 8.58 -22.19 1.43
C ARG A 327 9.49 -22.91 2.42
N GLN A 328 10.78 -23.04 2.09
CA GLN A 328 11.77 -23.71 2.94
C GLN A 328 12.09 -22.93 4.22
N GLU A 329 11.83 -21.62 4.23
CA GLU A 329 12.04 -20.81 5.43
C GLU A 329 10.94 -21.09 6.46
N GLU A 330 11.28 -21.79 7.53
CA GLU A 330 10.42 -21.97 8.68
C GLU A 330 10.43 -20.72 9.57
N VAL A 331 9.25 -20.23 9.90
CA VAL A 331 9.05 -19.09 10.80
C VAL A 331 8.06 -19.47 11.90
N THR A 332 8.45 -19.17 13.14
CA THR A 332 7.63 -19.34 14.36
C THR A 332 7.44 -17.98 15.02
N PHE A 333 6.26 -17.72 15.57
CA PHE A 333 5.92 -16.49 16.29
C PHE A 333 4.72 -16.68 17.22
#